data_99daf23c77c9fde943bcf11832dee35d
#
_entry.id   99daf23c77c9fde943bcf11832dee35d
#
_cell.length_a   1.000
_cell.length_b   1.000
_cell.length_c   1.000
_cell.angle_alpha   90.00
_cell.angle_beta   90.00
_cell.angle_gamma   90.00
#
_symmetry.space_group_name_H-M   'P 1'
#
loop_
_entity.id
_entity.type
_entity.pdbx_description
1 polymer ?
#
loop_
_entity_poly.entity_id
_entity_poly.type
_entity_poly.pdbx_seq_one_letter_code
_entity_poly.pdbx_strand_id
1 'polypeptide(L)'
;MATDGTRQSGIFEKALRHEQIQTIYPSEKNQKLLMSLIYDYIKAGKPGIEQLPVQGILDEMWEQGAEKIILGCTELPILFERLGMTDNDMIDPTVILAQSALQAVGKKLKPTALIELVRGGKSVGGQHRSAASY
;
A
#
# COMPACT_ATOMS: atom_id res chain seq x y z
N MET A 1 -3.74 0.88 4.82
CA MET A 1 -4.31 -0.48 4.89
C MET A 1 -3.38 -1.40 5.66
N ALA A 2 -3.89 -2.28 6.53
CA ALA A 2 -3.08 -3.18 7.37
C ALA A 2 -3.93 -4.34 7.89
N THR A 3 -3.27 -5.32 8.55
CA THR A 3 -3.98 -6.38 9.27
C THR A 3 -4.71 -5.82 10.50
N ASP A 4 -5.70 -6.56 11.00
CA ASP A 4 -6.44 -6.18 12.23
C ASP A 4 -5.50 -6.00 13.42
N GLY A 5 -4.50 -6.87 13.58
CA GLY A 5 -3.51 -6.73 14.65
C GLY A 5 -2.70 -5.43 14.54
N THR A 6 -2.28 -5.05 13.34
CA THR A 6 -1.57 -3.79 13.12
C THR A 6 -2.48 -2.58 13.41
N ARG A 7 -3.74 -2.63 12.94
CA ARG A 7 -4.75 -1.59 13.23
C ARG A 7 -4.99 -1.44 14.72
N GLN A 8 -5.24 -2.55 15.43
CA GLN A 8 -5.52 -2.55 16.87
C GLN A 8 -4.33 -2.07 17.72
N SER A 9 -3.09 -2.30 17.27
CA SER A 9 -1.89 -1.83 17.96
C SER A 9 -1.73 -0.31 17.95
N GLY A 10 -2.35 0.37 16.97
CA GLY A 10 -2.24 1.82 16.77
C GLY A 10 -0.83 2.28 16.42
N ILE A 11 0.01 1.42 15.84
CA ILE A 11 1.42 1.74 15.58
C ILE A 11 1.57 2.89 14.60
N PHE A 12 0.79 2.90 13.52
CA PHE A 12 0.84 3.97 12.52
C PHE A 12 0.26 5.28 13.07
N GLU A 13 -0.84 5.23 13.80
CA GLU A 13 -1.42 6.42 14.45
C GLU A 13 -0.46 7.08 15.42
N LYS A 14 0.23 6.27 16.24
CA LYS A 14 1.22 6.77 17.20
C LYS A 14 2.40 7.42 16.49
N ALA A 15 2.92 6.77 15.43
CA ALA A 15 4.08 7.26 14.70
C ALA A 15 3.75 8.56 13.91
N LEU A 16 2.61 8.60 13.23
CA LEU A 16 2.24 9.68 12.31
C LEU A 16 1.63 10.89 13.03
N ARG A 17 1.10 10.70 14.24
CA ARG A 17 0.52 11.80 15.05
C ARG A 17 1.54 12.90 15.34
N HIS A 18 2.80 12.56 15.55
CA HIS A 18 3.87 13.55 15.79
C HIS A 18 4.10 14.46 14.60
N GLU A 19 3.80 13.98 13.39
CA GLU A 19 3.90 14.73 12.14
C GLU A 19 2.57 15.38 11.73
N GLN A 20 1.56 15.36 12.64
CA GLN A 20 0.21 15.88 12.40
C GLN A 20 -0.52 15.21 11.21
N ILE A 21 -0.13 13.97 10.88
CA ILE A 21 -0.75 13.17 9.83
C ILE A 21 -1.88 12.36 10.45
N GLN A 22 -3.08 12.53 9.92
CA GLN A 22 -4.24 11.75 10.31
C GLN A 22 -4.24 10.40 9.60
N THR A 23 -4.55 9.33 10.32
CA THR A 23 -4.72 7.99 9.77
C THR A 23 -6.19 7.63 9.63
N ILE A 24 -6.54 7.03 8.51
CA ILE A 24 -7.86 6.46 8.25
C ILE A 24 -7.73 4.99 7.88
N TYR A 25 -8.80 4.23 8.04
CA TYR A 25 -8.84 2.80 7.75
C TYR A 25 -10.07 2.46 6.91
N PRO A 26 -10.04 1.35 6.14
CA PRO A 26 -11.22 0.87 5.46
C PRO A 26 -12.39 0.62 6.43
N SER A 27 -13.61 0.69 5.92
CA SER A 27 -14.79 0.25 6.66
C SER A 27 -14.64 -1.20 7.13
N GLU A 28 -15.47 -1.62 8.10
CA GLU A 28 -15.42 -3.01 8.59
C GLU A 28 -15.63 -4.04 7.47
N LYS A 29 -16.50 -3.73 6.50
CA LYS A 29 -16.74 -4.59 5.34
C LYS A 29 -15.47 -4.74 4.51
N ASN A 30 -14.82 -3.65 4.16
CA ASN A 30 -13.62 -3.64 3.35
C ASN A 30 -12.40 -4.13 4.13
N GLN A 31 -12.34 -3.92 5.43
CA GLN A 31 -11.32 -4.53 6.28
C GLN A 31 -11.41 -6.05 6.31
N LYS A 32 -12.62 -6.64 6.39
CA LYS A 32 -12.81 -8.10 6.30
C LYS A 32 -12.35 -8.64 4.94
N LEU A 33 -12.67 -7.95 3.85
CA LEU A 33 -12.17 -8.31 2.53
C LEU A 33 -10.64 -8.25 2.48
N LEU A 34 -10.04 -7.18 3.00
CA LEU A 34 -8.59 -7.01 3.08
C LEU A 34 -7.92 -8.16 3.86
N MET A 35 -8.51 -8.58 4.98
CA MET A 35 -8.00 -9.71 5.77
C MET A 35 -8.04 -11.01 4.97
N SER A 36 -9.14 -11.28 4.23
CA SER A 36 -9.25 -12.45 3.36
C SER A 36 -8.22 -12.40 2.22
N LEU A 37 -8.03 -11.24 1.58
CA LEU A 37 -6.99 -11.05 0.56
C LEU A 37 -5.59 -11.41 1.08
N ILE A 38 -5.26 -10.97 2.28
CA ILE A 38 -3.96 -11.25 2.91
C ILE A 38 -3.81 -12.74 3.24
N TYR A 39 -4.78 -13.32 3.96
CA TYR A 39 -4.63 -14.65 4.53
C TYR A 39 -5.00 -15.77 3.57
N ASP A 40 -6.11 -15.64 2.85
CA ASP A 40 -6.61 -16.72 1.99
C ASP A 40 -5.94 -16.70 0.61
N TYR A 41 -5.73 -15.51 0.04
CA TYR A 41 -5.23 -15.39 -1.33
C TYR A 41 -3.72 -15.22 -1.42
N ILE A 42 -3.10 -14.38 -0.60
CA ILE A 42 -1.64 -14.20 -0.67
C ILE A 42 -0.92 -15.25 0.15
N LYS A 43 -1.23 -15.40 1.45
CA LYS A 43 -0.53 -16.36 2.32
C LYS A 43 -0.86 -17.80 1.99
N ALA A 44 -2.13 -18.14 1.81
CA ALA A 44 -2.55 -19.50 1.50
C ALA A 44 -2.50 -19.84 0.00
N GLY A 45 -2.23 -18.87 -0.87
CA GLY A 45 -2.08 -19.10 -2.31
C GLY A 45 -3.38 -19.47 -3.03
N LYS A 46 -4.55 -19.09 -2.51
CA LYS A 46 -5.83 -19.33 -3.16
C LYS A 46 -5.88 -18.63 -4.52
N PRO A 47 -6.35 -19.29 -5.60
CA PRO A 47 -6.48 -18.66 -6.90
C PRO A 47 -7.69 -17.71 -6.98
N GLY A 48 -7.73 -16.87 -8.03
CA GLY A 48 -8.88 -16.01 -8.33
C GLY A 48 -8.88 -14.65 -7.64
N ILE A 49 -7.74 -14.21 -7.15
CA ILE A 49 -7.58 -12.89 -6.50
C ILE A 49 -7.93 -11.73 -7.45
N GLU A 50 -7.74 -11.92 -8.75
CA GLU A 50 -8.01 -10.93 -9.80
C GLU A 50 -9.51 -10.67 -9.98
N GLN A 51 -10.36 -11.55 -9.49
CA GLN A 51 -11.83 -11.43 -9.57
C GLN A 51 -12.43 -10.69 -8.37
N LEU A 52 -11.63 -10.37 -7.36
CA LEU A 52 -12.10 -9.72 -6.15
C LEU A 52 -12.15 -8.20 -6.30
N PRO A 53 -13.10 -7.52 -5.65
CA PRO A 53 -13.31 -6.08 -5.79
C PRO A 53 -12.28 -5.26 -4.98
N VAL A 54 -10.99 -5.50 -5.23
CA VAL A 54 -9.88 -4.83 -4.51
C VAL A 54 -9.88 -3.33 -4.76
N GLN A 55 -10.24 -2.91 -5.99
CA GLN A 55 -10.35 -1.50 -6.34
C GLN A 55 -11.33 -0.75 -5.42
N GLY A 56 -12.44 -1.38 -5.03
CA GLY A 56 -13.41 -0.78 -4.14
C GLY A 56 -12.87 -0.42 -2.75
N ILE A 57 -11.82 -1.12 -2.28
CA ILE A 57 -11.15 -0.74 -1.02
C ILE A 57 -10.35 0.56 -1.22
N LEU A 58 -9.66 0.69 -2.35
CA LEU A 58 -8.91 1.91 -2.69
C LEU A 58 -9.86 3.10 -2.89
N ASP A 59 -10.92 2.90 -3.67
CA ASP A 59 -11.90 3.94 -3.96
C ASP A 59 -12.50 4.48 -2.65
N GLU A 60 -12.90 3.61 -1.72
CA GLU A 60 -13.38 4.01 -0.39
C GLU A 60 -12.35 4.87 0.37
N MET A 61 -11.07 4.48 0.34
CA MET A 61 -10.03 5.22 1.04
C MET A 61 -9.82 6.61 0.43
N TRP A 62 -9.81 6.71 -0.90
CA TRP A 62 -9.70 7.98 -1.61
C TRP A 62 -10.92 8.89 -1.35
N GLU A 63 -12.14 8.34 -1.34
CA GLU A 63 -13.38 9.06 -1.01
C GLU A 63 -13.38 9.58 0.42
N GLN A 64 -12.74 8.87 1.35
CA GLN A 64 -12.53 9.32 2.74
C GLN A 64 -11.44 10.41 2.87
N GLY A 65 -10.81 10.81 1.77
CA GLY A 65 -9.78 11.85 1.74
C GLY A 65 -8.37 11.35 2.01
N ALA A 66 -8.07 10.06 1.78
CA ALA A 66 -6.68 9.61 1.83
C ALA A 66 -5.86 10.30 0.74
N GLU A 67 -4.71 10.83 1.09
CA GLU A 67 -3.73 11.37 0.14
C GLU A 67 -2.67 10.33 -0.22
N LYS A 68 -2.42 9.38 0.68
CA LYS A 68 -1.47 8.27 0.50
C LYS A 68 -2.02 7.00 1.12
N ILE A 69 -1.66 5.85 0.55
CA ILE A 69 -2.02 4.53 1.05
C ILE A 69 -0.78 3.83 1.61
N ILE A 70 -0.74 3.61 2.90
CA ILE A 70 0.31 2.80 3.53
C ILE A 70 -0.05 1.32 3.38
N LEU A 71 0.87 0.54 2.81
CA LEU A 71 0.78 -0.91 2.66
C LEU A 71 1.35 -1.57 3.93
N GLY A 72 0.57 -1.53 5.01
CA GLY A 72 1.01 -1.80 6.39
C GLY A 72 1.16 -3.29 6.75
N CYS A 73 1.34 -4.17 5.76
CA CYS A 73 1.83 -5.54 5.96
C CYS A 73 2.57 -6.00 4.70
N THR A 74 3.43 -7.00 4.83
CA THR A 74 4.33 -7.48 3.77
C THR A 74 3.62 -8.11 2.58
N GLU A 75 2.39 -8.55 2.76
CA GLU A 75 1.57 -9.15 1.72
C GLU A 75 0.92 -8.13 0.78
N LEU A 76 0.68 -6.92 1.25
CA LEU A 76 0.00 -5.88 0.44
C LEU A 76 0.81 -5.42 -0.76
N PRO A 77 2.13 -5.14 -0.67
CA PRO A 77 2.94 -4.87 -1.85
C PRO A 77 2.86 -5.99 -2.89
N ILE A 78 2.91 -7.25 -2.46
CA ILE A 78 2.79 -8.43 -3.33
C ILE A 78 1.41 -8.49 -3.99
N LEU A 79 0.34 -8.19 -3.23
CA LEU A 79 -1.02 -8.14 -3.73
C LEU A 79 -1.16 -7.13 -4.87
N PHE A 80 -0.75 -5.88 -4.61
CA PHE A 80 -0.92 -4.79 -5.57
C PHE A 80 -0.02 -4.95 -6.79
N GLU A 81 1.20 -5.48 -6.63
CA GLU A 81 2.07 -5.83 -7.75
C GLU A 81 1.42 -6.91 -8.63
N ARG A 82 0.90 -7.99 -8.04
CA ARG A 82 0.23 -9.08 -8.77
C ARG A 82 -0.99 -8.59 -9.56
N LEU A 83 -1.73 -7.63 -9.01
CA LEU A 83 -2.90 -7.04 -9.68
C LEU A 83 -2.55 -5.93 -10.67
N GLY A 84 -1.27 -5.54 -10.78
CA GLY A 84 -0.86 -4.40 -11.61
C GLY A 84 -1.43 -3.05 -11.14
N MET A 85 -1.74 -2.95 -9.84
CA MET A 85 -2.40 -1.78 -9.22
C MET A 85 -1.43 -0.93 -8.40
N THR A 86 -0.14 -0.94 -8.72
CA THR A 86 0.86 -0.10 -8.04
C THR A 86 0.72 1.36 -8.46
N ASP A 87 0.78 2.27 -7.49
CA ASP A 87 0.69 3.72 -7.68
C ASP A 87 1.78 4.44 -6.87
N ASN A 88 2.17 5.64 -7.31
CA ASN A 88 3.10 6.53 -6.59
C ASN A 88 2.53 7.01 -5.23
N ASP A 89 1.23 6.89 -5.04
CA ASP A 89 0.54 7.24 -3.80
C ASP A 89 0.47 6.07 -2.80
N MET A 90 1.03 4.90 -3.18
CA MET A 90 1.20 3.76 -2.30
C MET A 90 2.59 3.77 -1.66
N ILE A 91 2.62 3.60 -0.34
CA ILE A 91 3.84 3.61 0.47
C ILE A 91 4.06 2.21 1.04
N ASP A 92 5.17 1.57 0.66
CA ASP A 92 5.64 0.34 1.28
C ASP A 92 6.60 0.66 2.44
N PRO A 93 6.20 0.43 3.71
CA PRO A 93 7.06 0.68 4.85
C PRO A 93 8.34 -0.15 4.85
N THR A 94 8.37 -1.32 4.21
CA THR A 94 9.55 -2.17 4.10
C THR A 94 10.63 -1.50 3.24
N VAL A 95 10.22 -0.89 2.14
CA VAL A 95 11.11 -0.11 1.26
C VAL A 95 11.67 1.09 2.03
N ILE A 96 10.81 1.84 2.73
CA ILE A 96 11.23 2.99 3.54
C ILE A 96 12.24 2.56 4.63
N LEU A 97 11.99 1.45 5.30
CA LEU A 97 12.90 0.91 6.33
C LEU A 97 14.26 0.57 5.73
N ALA A 98 14.29 -0.12 4.59
CA ALA A 98 15.53 -0.47 3.89
C ALA A 98 16.32 0.79 3.47
N GLN A 99 15.62 1.80 2.95
CA GLN A 99 16.22 3.10 2.60
C GLN A 99 16.83 3.79 3.83
N SER A 100 16.09 3.84 4.92
CA SER A 100 16.54 4.46 6.17
C SER A 100 17.77 3.74 6.76
N ALA A 101 17.80 2.41 6.70
CA ALA A 101 18.94 1.61 7.15
C ALA A 101 20.20 1.90 6.31
N LEU A 102 20.07 2.01 4.98
CA LEU A 102 21.19 2.36 4.10
C LEU A 102 21.71 3.79 4.37
N GLN A 103 20.81 4.73 4.58
CA GLN A 103 21.19 6.11 4.95
C GLN A 103 21.93 6.17 6.28
N ALA A 104 21.48 5.42 7.27
CA ALA A 104 22.10 5.36 8.61
C ALA A 104 23.57 4.88 8.57
N VAL A 105 23.93 4.02 7.60
CA VAL A 105 25.32 3.58 7.38
C VAL A 105 26.07 4.40 6.32
N GLY A 106 25.57 5.58 5.97
CA GLY A 106 26.22 6.52 5.05
C GLY A 106 26.23 6.05 3.58
N LYS A 107 25.38 5.10 3.21
CA LYS A 107 25.24 4.63 1.83
C LYS A 107 24.14 5.42 1.12
N LYS A 108 24.40 5.81 -0.13
CA LYS A 108 23.41 6.43 -1.00
C LYS A 108 22.71 5.34 -1.81
N LEU A 109 21.39 5.45 -1.89
CA LEU A 109 20.60 4.63 -2.81
C LEU A 109 20.98 4.98 -4.25
N LYS A 110 21.20 3.95 -5.07
CA LYS A 110 21.32 4.14 -6.51
C LYS A 110 19.93 4.54 -7.03
N PRO A 111 19.83 5.60 -7.86
CA PRO A 111 18.53 6.02 -8.42
C PRO A 111 17.75 4.89 -9.11
N THR A 112 18.46 3.98 -9.76
CA THR A 112 17.89 2.80 -10.44
C THR A 112 17.26 1.81 -9.46
N ALA A 113 17.87 1.60 -8.29
CA ALA A 113 17.34 0.68 -7.27
C ALA A 113 16.05 1.22 -6.64
N LEU A 114 15.90 2.54 -6.52
CA LEU A 114 14.67 3.17 -6.04
C LEU A 114 13.51 2.95 -7.02
N ILE A 115 13.77 3.07 -8.32
CA ILE A 115 12.78 2.87 -9.37
C ILE A 115 12.37 1.40 -9.45
N GLU A 116 13.30 0.46 -9.28
CA GLU A 116 13.00 -0.98 -9.30
C GLU A 116 12.27 -1.45 -8.04
N LEU A 117 12.61 -0.90 -6.85
CA LEU A 117 11.94 -1.20 -5.58
C LEU A 117 10.52 -0.60 -5.49
N VAL A 118 10.30 0.58 -6.08
CA VAL A 118 8.99 1.25 -6.06
C VAL A 118 8.12 0.80 -7.24
N ARG A 119 8.70 0.37 -8.35
CA ARG A 119 7.99 0.02 -9.59
C ARG A 119 7.80 -1.47 -9.82
N GLY A 120 8.21 -2.37 -8.90
CA GLY A 120 8.03 -3.81 -9.07
C GLY A 120 8.03 -4.25 -10.55
N GLY A 121 9.18 -4.23 -11.20
CA GLY A 121 9.46 -4.69 -12.55
C GLY A 121 8.37 -4.55 -13.64
N LYS A 122 8.57 -3.64 -14.60
CA LYS A 122 7.91 -3.40 -15.89
C LYS A 122 6.71 -2.46 -15.91
N SER A 123 6.97 -1.28 -16.49
CA SER A 123 5.94 -0.32 -16.93
C SER A 123 4.97 -0.97 -17.91
N VAL A 124 3.70 -1.00 -17.54
CA VAL A 124 2.59 -1.08 -18.49
C VAL A 124 1.87 0.27 -18.44
N GLY A 125 1.68 0.86 -19.61
CA GLY A 125 1.34 2.24 -19.88
C GLY A 125 0.29 2.87 -18.98
N GLY A 126 0.63 4.02 -18.42
CA GLY A 126 -0.28 4.88 -17.70
C GLY A 126 -1.33 5.48 -18.61
N GLN A 127 -2.58 5.23 -18.33
CA GLN A 127 -3.65 6.09 -18.81
C GLN A 127 -3.85 7.19 -17.78
N HIS A 128 -3.53 8.41 -18.19
CA HIS A 128 -3.85 9.64 -17.49
C HIS A 128 -5.34 9.68 -17.13
N ARG A 129 -5.65 9.77 -15.85
CA ARG A 129 -6.94 10.30 -15.43
C ARG A 129 -6.90 11.81 -15.63
N SER A 130 -7.62 12.27 -16.65
CA SER A 130 -7.94 13.66 -16.88
C SER A 130 -8.66 14.22 -15.66
N ALA A 131 -8.11 15.27 -15.09
CA ALA A 131 -8.82 16.10 -14.12
C ALA A 131 -10.05 16.69 -14.79
N ALA A 132 -11.22 16.27 -14.36
CA ALA A 132 -12.46 16.97 -14.68
C ALA A 132 -12.56 18.16 -13.73
N SER A 133 -12.39 19.36 -14.31
CA SER A 133 -12.70 20.64 -13.70
C SER A 133 -14.22 20.72 -13.43
N TYR A 134 -14.57 21.02 -12.20
CA TYR A 134 -15.76 21.82 -11.86
C TYR A 134 -15.43 22.65 -10.60
#